data_07ecbbee2fde2755a8a52c7c1e021e9e
#
_entry.id   07ecbbee2fde2755a8a52c7c1e021e9e
#
_cell.length_a   1.000
_cell.length_b   1.000
_cell.length_c   1.000
_cell.angle_alpha   90.00
_cell.angle_beta   90.00
_cell.angle_gamma   90.00
#
_symmetry.space_group_name_H-M   'P 1'
#
loop_
_entity.id
_entity.type
_entity.pdbx_description
1 polymer ?
#
loop_
_entity_poly.entity_id
_entity_poly.type
_entity_poly.pdbx_seq_one_letter_code
_entity_poly.pdbx_strand_id
1 'polypeptide(L)'
;MLAVHNLPVYIDVHGGGFVYGYKELNRNFCIALARRGFAVISISYRVYPQADFLGQLQDVNAAIGWLQNHADEYPIDPNRMGITGDSAGGCLSLYTLAIQSDPELLDQEKLGFKQTNLRFGALVSGKFNLSEYVDDTPIIDGNEPDLLRILAKPLFGRFIDAAECSKIYSLRNLTGKLPPLFLTTSSDDFIQYESCLL
;
A
#
# COMPACT_ATOMS: atom_id res chain seq x y z
N MET A 1 -10.10 26.46 -23.61
CA MET A 1 -9.63 25.35 -22.78
C MET A 1 -10.82 24.45 -22.51
N LEU A 2 -10.85 23.21 -23.03
CA LEU A 2 -11.88 22.26 -22.66
C LEU A 2 -11.68 21.93 -21.17
N ALA A 3 -12.70 22.13 -20.37
CA ALA A 3 -12.66 21.73 -18.96
C ALA A 3 -12.50 20.21 -18.91
N VAL A 4 -11.38 19.75 -18.39
CA VAL A 4 -11.12 18.33 -18.18
C VAL A 4 -11.91 17.94 -16.94
N HIS A 5 -12.93 17.08 -17.12
CA HIS A 5 -13.76 16.59 -16.04
C HIS A 5 -13.64 15.05 -15.99
N ASN A 6 -13.86 14.48 -14.83
CA ASN A 6 -13.93 13.03 -14.64
C ASN A 6 -12.63 12.26 -14.97
N LEU A 7 -11.48 12.79 -14.56
CA LEU A 7 -10.22 12.08 -14.71
C LEU A 7 -10.19 10.81 -13.84
N PRO A 8 -9.70 9.67 -14.37
CA PRO A 8 -9.37 8.53 -13.53
C PRO A 8 -8.23 8.91 -12.58
N VAL A 9 -8.24 8.33 -11.39
CA VAL A 9 -7.34 8.70 -10.30
C VAL A 9 -6.33 7.60 -10.03
N TYR A 10 -5.08 7.98 -9.87
CA TYR A 10 -4.04 7.18 -9.24
C TYR A 10 -3.66 7.78 -7.88
N ILE A 11 -3.71 6.95 -6.85
CA ILE A 11 -3.19 7.29 -5.52
C ILE A 11 -1.80 6.68 -5.42
N ASP A 12 -0.79 7.51 -5.25
CA ASP A 12 0.61 7.11 -5.19
C ASP A 12 1.06 7.04 -3.73
N VAL A 13 1.57 5.88 -3.34
CA VAL A 13 2.09 5.57 -2.01
C VAL A 13 3.60 5.34 -2.13
N HIS A 14 4.40 6.22 -1.57
CA HIS A 14 5.86 6.16 -1.70
C HIS A 14 6.49 4.98 -0.96
N GLY A 15 7.64 4.53 -1.44
CA GLY A 15 8.51 3.56 -0.76
C GLY A 15 9.31 4.16 0.38
N GLY A 16 10.36 3.46 0.82
CA GLY A 16 11.28 3.91 1.87
C GLY A 16 11.30 3.03 3.12
N GLY A 17 11.09 1.72 2.96
CA GLY A 17 11.24 0.74 4.04
C GLY A 17 10.34 0.99 5.25
N PHE A 18 9.22 1.69 5.10
CA PHE A 18 8.28 2.09 6.17
C PHE A 18 8.84 3.10 7.18
N VAL A 19 10.11 3.47 7.08
CA VAL A 19 10.82 4.33 8.05
C VAL A 19 11.23 5.68 7.46
N TYR A 20 11.10 5.84 6.17
CA TYR A 20 11.49 7.03 5.43
C TYR A 20 10.50 7.31 4.30
N GLY A 21 10.42 8.54 3.86
CA GLY A 21 9.74 8.95 2.64
C GLY A 21 8.73 10.07 2.83
N TYR A 22 8.32 10.62 1.72
CA TYR A 22 7.35 11.71 1.63
C TYR A 22 6.79 11.77 0.19
N LYS A 23 5.67 12.42 -0.01
CA LYS A 23 4.89 12.47 -1.27
C LYS A 23 5.67 12.92 -2.52
N GLU A 24 6.76 13.66 -2.36
CA GLU A 24 7.53 14.15 -3.49
C GLU A 24 8.54 13.13 -4.06
N LEU A 25 8.76 11.98 -3.40
CA LEU A 25 9.73 10.98 -3.87
C LEU A 25 9.40 10.48 -5.27
N ASN A 26 8.14 10.20 -5.55
CA ASN A 26 7.67 9.69 -6.83
C ASN A 26 7.23 10.78 -7.81
N ARG A 27 7.64 12.03 -7.59
CA ARG A 27 7.16 13.20 -8.36
C ARG A 27 7.25 13.01 -9.87
N ASN A 28 8.36 12.50 -10.39
CA ASN A 28 8.55 12.34 -11.83
C ASN A 28 7.60 11.28 -12.41
N PHE A 29 7.38 10.20 -11.71
CA PHE A 29 6.41 9.17 -12.05
C PHE A 29 4.99 9.74 -12.03
N CYS A 30 4.61 10.46 -10.99
CA CYS A 30 3.31 11.11 -10.88
C CYS A 30 3.05 12.09 -12.02
N ILE A 31 4.05 12.92 -12.40
CA ILE A 31 3.96 13.83 -13.55
C ILE A 31 3.79 13.04 -14.86
N ALA A 32 4.47 11.92 -15.03
CA ALA A 32 4.35 11.09 -16.22
C ALA A 32 2.94 10.50 -16.37
N LEU A 33 2.31 10.07 -15.26
CA LEU A 33 0.91 9.62 -15.25
C LEU A 33 -0.05 10.78 -15.53
N ALA A 34 0.16 11.93 -14.91
CA ALA A 34 -0.69 13.11 -15.12
C ALA A 34 -0.68 13.57 -16.60
N ARG A 35 0.48 13.50 -17.26
CA ARG A 35 0.59 13.79 -18.71
C ARG A 35 -0.17 12.78 -19.58
N ARG A 36 -0.56 11.62 -19.04
CA ARG A 36 -1.35 10.60 -19.73
C ARG A 36 -2.85 10.69 -19.43
N GLY A 37 -3.26 11.75 -18.76
CA GLY A 37 -4.69 12.02 -18.52
C GLY A 37 -5.22 11.43 -17.22
N PHE A 38 -4.37 11.14 -16.25
CA PHE A 38 -4.77 10.75 -14.91
C PHE A 38 -4.70 11.93 -13.93
N ALA A 39 -5.59 11.98 -12.97
CA ALA A 39 -5.35 12.74 -11.75
C ALA A 39 -4.48 11.88 -10.82
N VAL A 40 -3.40 12.45 -10.31
CA VAL A 40 -2.47 11.70 -9.44
C VAL A 40 -2.39 12.41 -8.10
N ILE A 41 -2.64 11.66 -7.04
CA ILE A 41 -2.59 12.11 -5.66
C ILE A 41 -1.49 11.33 -4.95
N SER A 42 -0.38 11.99 -4.69
CA SER A 42 0.71 11.42 -3.90
C SER A 42 0.55 11.80 -2.45
N ILE A 43 0.66 10.83 -1.56
CA ILE A 43 0.41 10.99 -0.12
C ILE A 43 1.69 10.86 0.68
N SER A 44 1.73 11.53 1.85
CA SER A 44 2.72 11.25 2.89
C SER A 44 2.00 10.57 4.05
N TYR A 45 2.27 9.29 4.25
CA TYR A 45 1.83 8.58 5.44
C TYR A 45 2.87 8.76 6.57
N ARG A 46 2.47 8.62 7.82
CA ARG A 46 3.39 8.69 8.96
C ARG A 46 4.31 7.47 8.96
N VAL A 47 5.60 7.71 8.77
CA VAL A 47 6.61 6.64 8.81
C VAL A 47 6.94 6.23 10.24
N TYR A 48 7.47 5.01 10.43
CA TYR A 48 7.94 4.58 11.75
C TYR A 48 9.11 5.49 12.24
N PRO A 49 9.18 5.89 13.53
CA PRO A 49 8.34 5.41 14.64
C PRO A 49 7.05 6.18 14.90
N GLN A 50 6.66 7.13 14.06
CA GLN A 50 5.45 7.93 14.26
C GLN A 50 4.17 7.06 14.13
N ALA A 51 4.20 6.09 13.25
CA ALA A 51 3.16 5.07 13.10
C ALA A 51 3.78 3.71 12.80
N ASP A 52 3.19 2.65 13.34
CA ASP A 52 3.46 1.28 12.94
C ASP A 52 2.73 0.95 11.62
N PHE A 53 2.91 -0.25 11.09
CA PHE A 53 2.34 -0.67 9.82
C PHE A 53 0.81 -0.52 9.76
N LEU A 54 0.11 -0.87 10.84
CA LEU A 54 -1.34 -0.68 10.90
C LEU A 54 -1.71 0.81 10.86
N GLY A 55 -0.97 1.66 11.58
CA GLY A 55 -1.17 3.11 11.52
C GLY A 55 -0.88 3.71 10.14
N GLN A 56 0.13 3.18 9.44
CA GLN A 56 0.43 3.58 8.05
C GLN A 56 -0.70 3.19 7.09
N LEU A 57 -1.27 1.98 7.22
CA LEU A 57 -2.45 1.56 6.45
C LEU A 57 -3.67 2.44 6.73
N GLN A 58 -3.86 2.84 8.00
CA GLN A 58 -4.94 3.76 8.38
C GLN A 58 -4.76 5.14 7.73
N ASP A 59 -3.52 5.65 7.64
CA ASP A 59 -3.21 6.92 6.97
C ASP A 59 -3.51 6.85 5.48
N VAL A 60 -3.13 5.75 4.80
CA VAL A 60 -3.46 5.52 3.39
C VAL A 60 -4.97 5.49 3.18
N ASN A 61 -5.69 4.72 4.00
CA ASN A 61 -7.15 4.63 3.90
C ASN A 61 -7.83 5.98 4.16
N ALA A 62 -7.35 6.74 5.15
CA ALA A 62 -7.89 8.07 5.46
C ALA A 62 -7.70 9.06 4.29
N ALA A 63 -6.54 9.03 3.63
CA ALA A 63 -6.27 9.88 2.47
C ALA A 63 -7.21 9.55 1.30
N ILE A 64 -7.45 8.25 1.03
CA ILE A 64 -8.39 7.81 0.00
C ILE A 64 -9.82 8.26 0.33
N GLY A 65 -10.24 8.04 1.57
CA GLY A 65 -11.57 8.44 2.04
C GLY A 65 -11.76 9.97 1.99
N TRP A 66 -10.73 10.73 2.33
CA TRP A 66 -10.78 12.19 2.19
C TRP A 66 -11.00 12.60 0.73
N LEU A 67 -10.24 12.02 -0.19
CA LEU A 67 -10.37 12.31 -1.61
C LEU A 67 -11.77 11.99 -2.15
N GLN A 68 -12.36 10.87 -1.73
CA GLN A 68 -13.72 10.51 -2.12
C GLN A 68 -14.76 11.54 -1.64
N ASN A 69 -14.60 12.02 -0.41
CA ASN A 69 -15.52 13.00 0.18
C ASN A 69 -15.38 14.41 -0.40
N HIS A 70 -14.25 14.71 -1.07
CA HIS A 70 -13.96 16.00 -1.68
C HIS A 70 -13.87 15.90 -3.21
N ALA A 71 -14.36 14.80 -3.81
CA ALA A 71 -14.23 14.56 -5.23
C ALA A 71 -14.86 15.67 -6.10
N ASP A 72 -15.93 16.30 -5.63
CA ASP A 72 -16.63 17.39 -6.33
C ASP A 72 -15.80 18.66 -6.43
N GLU A 73 -14.75 18.80 -5.62
CA GLU A 73 -13.85 19.95 -5.63
C GLU A 73 -12.75 19.83 -6.70
N TYR A 74 -12.61 18.65 -7.32
CA TYR A 74 -11.55 18.32 -8.26
C TYR A 74 -12.12 17.74 -9.56
N PRO A 75 -11.41 17.84 -10.69
CA PRO A 75 -11.87 17.28 -11.97
C PRO A 75 -11.67 15.75 -12.05
N ILE A 76 -12.07 15.00 -11.03
CA ILE A 76 -11.81 13.56 -10.86
C ILE A 76 -13.10 12.74 -10.89
N ASP A 77 -12.96 11.44 -11.19
CA ASP A 77 -14.02 10.46 -11.07
C ASP A 77 -13.73 9.52 -9.88
N PRO A 78 -14.46 9.68 -8.75
CA PRO A 78 -14.26 8.85 -7.57
C PRO A 78 -14.64 7.37 -7.77
N ASN A 79 -15.26 7.01 -8.90
CA ASN A 79 -15.57 5.64 -9.27
C ASN A 79 -14.48 4.95 -10.10
N ARG A 80 -13.44 5.70 -10.51
CA ARG A 80 -12.31 5.22 -11.30
C ARG A 80 -10.99 5.49 -10.60
N MET A 81 -10.85 4.99 -9.36
CA MET A 81 -9.64 5.14 -8.55
C MET A 81 -8.83 3.85 -8.52
N GLY A 82 -7.54 3.99 -8.68
CA GLY A 82 -6.55 2.94 -8.46
C GLY A 82 -5.48 3.39 -7.48
N ILE A 83 -4.74 2.42 -6.94
CA ILE A 83 -3.63 2.66 -6.03
C ILE A 83 -2.34 2.14 -6.64
N THR A 84 -1.26 2.87 -6.47
CA THR A 84 0.09 2.49 -6.90
C THR A 84 1.08 2.76 -5.79
N GLY A 85 2.18 2.05 -5.81
CA GLY A 85 3.28 2.27 -4.87
C GLY A 85 4.47 1.40 -5.20
N ASP A 86 5.63 1.83 -4.74
CA ASP A 86 6.89 1.12 -4.88
C ASP A 86 7.40 0.61 -3.54
N SER A 87 8.09 -0.53 -3.51
CA SER A 87 8.73 -1.09 -2.32
C SER A 87 7.75 -1.17 -1.13
N ALA A 88 8.02 -0.47 -0.01
CA ALA A 88 7.11 -0.36 1.13
C ALA A 88 5.73 0.21 0.74
N GLY A 89 5.69 1.18 -0.19
CA GLY A 89 4.44 1.72 -0.71
C GLY A 89 3.65 0.71 -1.53
N GLY A 90 4.33 -0.17 -2.28
CA GLY A 90 3.71 -1.31 -2.96
C GLY A 90 3.08 -2.28 -1.96
N CYS A 91 3.76 -2.57 -0.85
CA CYS A 91 3.23 -3.35 0.26
C CYS A 91 1.98 -2.71 0.86
N LEU A 92 2.06 -1.44 1.28
CA LEU A 92 0.90 -0.71 1.83
C LEU A 92 -0.27 -0.69 0.86
N SER A 93 -0.01 -0.52 -0.44
CA SER A 93 -1.03 -0.54 -1.47
C SER A 93 -1.73 -1.89 -1.57
N LEU A 94 -0.97 -3.01 -1.56
CA LEU A 94 -1.53 -4.35 -1.60
C LEU A 94 -2.41 -4.63 -0.39
N TYR A 95 -1.90 -4.35 0.81
CA TYR A 95 -2.66 -4.61 2.04
C TYR A 95 -3.89 -3.68 2.18
N THR A 96 -3.81 -2.46 1.67
CA THR A 96 -4.99 -1.59 1.55
C THR A 96 -6.05 -2.24 0.66
N LEU A 97 -5.68 -2.76 -0.51
CA LEU A 97 -6.62 -3.46 -1.40
C LEU A 97 -7.20 -4.73 -0.74
N ALA A 98 -6.37 -5.50 -0.03
CA ALA A 98 -6.81 -6.71 0.67
C ALA A 98 -7.86 -6.39 1.74
N ILE A 99 -7.61 -5.37 2.57
CA ILE A 99 -8.55 -4.92 3.60
C ILE A 99 -9.85 -4.44 2.96
N GLN A 100 -9.76 -3.66 1.88
CA GLN A 100 -10.94 -3.15 1.16
C GLN A 100 -11.78 -4.27 0.50
N SER A 101 -11.19 -5.42 0.25
CA SER A 101 -11.84 -6.58 -0.34
C SER A 101 -12.44 -7.54 0.69
N ASP A 102 -12.24 -7.27 1.99
CA ASP A 102 -12.73 -8.10 3.09
C ASP A 102 -13.73 -7.32 3.97
N PRO A 103 -15.03 -7.58 3.82
CA PRO A 103 -16.05 -6.90 4.63
C PRO A 103 -15.89 -7.09 6.14
N GLU A 104 -15.37 -8.25 6.59
CA GLU A 104 -15.17 -8.51 8.02
C GLU A 104 -14.09 -7.58 8.60
N LEU A 105 -13.07 -7.23 7.82
CA LEU A 105 -12.03 -6.28 8.24
C LEU A 105 -12.53 -4.84 8.24
N LEU A 106 -13.37 -4.49 7.28
CA LEU A 106 -13.94 -3.15 7.18
C LEU A 106 -14.91 -2.85 8.34
N ASP A 107 -15.67 -3.83 8.79
CA ASP A 107 -16.64 -3.69 9.88
C ASP A 107 -15.99 -3.61 11.28
N GLN A 108 -14.65 -3.78 11.38
CA GLN A 108 -13.94 -3.69 12.64
C GLN A 108 -13.68 -2.23 13.04
N GLU A 109 -14.51 -1.64 13.86
CA GLU A 109 -14.36 -0.26 14.36
C GLU A 109 -12.95 0.01 14.92
N LYS A 110 -12.38 -0.96 15.64
CA LYS A 110 -11.05 -0.84 16.25
C LYS A 110 -9.91 -0.75 15.24
N LEU A 111 -10.10 -1.23 14.01
CA LEU A 111 -9.12 -1.10 12.94
C LEU A 111 -9.21 0.26 12.25
N GLY A 112 -10.35 0.94 12.35
CA GLY A 112 -10.55 2.30 11.86
C GLY A 112 -10.51 2.46 10.35
N PHE A 113 -10.73 1.37 9.59
CA PHE A 113 -10.82 1.43 8.13
C PHE A 113 -12.23 1.85 7.69
N LYS A 114 -12.28 2.57 6.57
CA LYS A 114 -13.53 2.94 5.90
C LYS A 114 -13.55 2.38 4.49
N GLN A 115 -14.74 2.01 4.02
CA GLN A 115 -14.91 1.55 2.63
C GLN A 115 -14.44 2.61 1.66
N THR A 116 -13.63 2.19 0.70
CA THR A 116 -13.16 3.02 -0.41
C THR A 116 -13.51 2.37 -1.75
N ASN A 117 -13.40 3.14 -2.85
CA ASN A 117 -13.82 2.67 -4.17
C ASN A 117 -12.60 2.40 -5.08
N LEU A 118 -11.62 1.63 -4.57
CA LEU A 118 -10.46 1.21 -5.34
C LEU A 118 -10.83 0.12 -6.34
N ARG A 119 -10.40 0.27 -7.59
CA ARG A 119 -10.74 -0.63 -8.72
C ARG A 119 -9.58 -1.47 -9.22
N PHE A 120 -8.35 -1.08 -8.94
CA PHE A 120 -7.15 -1.80 -9.37
C PHE A 120 -5.94 -1.37 -8.54
N GLY A 121 -4.89 -2.18 -8.60
CA GLY A 121 -3.56 -1.85 -8.08
C GLY A 121 -2.49 -1.92 -9.15
N ALA A 122 -1.48 -1.02 -9.08
CA ALA A 122 -0.28 -1.09 -9.90
C ALA A 122 0.94 -1.02 -8.97
N LEU A 123 1.56 -2.17 -8.71
CA LEU A 123 2.54 -2.34 -7.65
C LEU A 123 3.94 -2.55 -8.24
N VAL A 124 4.90 -1.80 -7.74
CA VAL A 124 6.28 -1.80 -8.24
C VAL A 124 7.21 -2.33 -7.16
N SER A 125 7.86 -3.47 -7.40
CA SER A 125 8.91 -4.02 -6.52
C SER A 125 8.53 -3.98 -5.03
N GLY A 126 7.34 -4.45 -4.69
CA GLY A 126 6.82 -4.38 -3.32
C GLY A 126 7.33 -5.50 -2.42
N LYS A 127 7.47 -5.22 -1.13
CA LYS A 127 7.67 -6.23 -0.09
C LYS A 127 6.30 -6.74 0.35
N PHE A 128 5.87 -7.88 -0.19
CA PHE A 128 4.48 -8.33 -0.06
C PHE A 128 4.27 -9.37 1.02
N ASN A 129 5.27 -10.23 1.26
CA ASN A 129 5.14 -11.32 2.22
C ASN A 129 5.56 -10.89 3.63
N LEU A 130 4.59 -10.64 4.49
CA LEU A 130 4.84 -10.31 5.91
C LEU A 130 5.00 -11.54 6.80
N SER A 131 4.71 -12.76 6.29
CA SER A 131 4.83 -13.99 7.09
C SER A 131 6.26 -14.25 7.57
N GLU A 132 7.25 -13.74 6.86
CA GLU A 132 8.66 -13.84 7.26
C GLU A 132 8.99 -13.09 8.56
N TYR A 133 8.13 -12.17 8.99
CA TYR A 133 8.32 -11.38 10.21
C TYR A 133 7.53 -11.93 11.40
N VAL A 134 6.74 -12.99 11.18
CA VAL A 134 5.96 -13.67 12.24
C VAL A 134 6.83 -14.65 13.01
N ASP A 135 7.77 -15.30 12.34
CA ASP A 135 8.64 -16.31 12.94
C ASP A 135 9.85 -15.65 13.61
N ASP A 136 9.98 -15.84 14.93
CA ASP A 136 11.15 -15.43 15.73
C ASP A 136 12.44 -16.19 15.35
N THR A 137 12.50 -16.85 14.20
CA THR A 137 13.66 -17.63 13.78
C THR A 137 14.82 -16.69 13.40
N PRO A 138 15.94 -16.72 14.13
CA PRO A 138 17.10 -15.92 13.78
C PRO A 138 17.61 -16.34 12.41
N ILE A 139 17.75 -15.40 11.46
CA ILE A 139 18.43 -15.71 10.22
C ILE A 139 19.92 -15.75 10.50
N ILE A 140 20.45 -16.96 10.46
CA ILE A 140 21.89 -17.23 10.56
C ILE A 140 22.42 -17.47 9.15
N ASP A 141 22.53 -16.44 8.35
CA ASP A 141 23.19 -16.54 7.06
C ASP A 141 24.24 -15.43 6.82
N GLY A 142 24.92 -15.04 7.88
CA GLY A 142 26.20 -14.30 7.80
C GLY A 142 26.14 -12.90 7.17
N ASN A 143 24.98 -12.45 6.74
CA ASN A 143 24.73 -11.10 6.26
C ASN A 143 24.31 -10.19 7.40
N GLU A 144 24.59 -8.89 7.26
CA GLU A 144 24.11 -7.90 8.22
C GLU A 144 22.58 -8.03 8.38
N PRO A 145 22.05 -7.90 9.63
CA PRO A 145 20.63 -8.05 9.85
C PRO A 145 19.87 -6.97 9.05
N ASP A 146 18.95 -7.41 8.23
CA ASP A 146 18.03 -6.54 7.51
C ASP A 146 17.32 -5.61 8.51
N LEU A 147 17.37 -4.31 8.27
CA LEU A 147 16.73 -3.30 9.11
C LEU A 147 15.24 -3.63 9.38
N LEU A 148 14.54 -4.13 8.37
CA LEU A 148 13.13 -4.52 8.51
C LEU A 148 12.95 -5.66 9.50
N ARG A 149 13.91 -6.57 9.64
CA ARG A 149 13.85 -7.65 10.62
C ARG A 149 14.12 -7.15 12.04
N ILE A 150 15.05 -6.22 12.21
CA ILE A 150 15.27 -5.57 13.51
C ILE A 150 14.00 -4.83 13.96
N LEU A 151 13.31 -4.21 13.02
CA LEU A 151 12.11 -3.43 13.28
C LEU A 151 10.81 -4.25 13.17
N ALA A 152 10.88 -5.54 12.79
CA ALA A 152 9.70 -6.34 12.45
C ALA A 152 8.65 -6.32 13.57
N LYS A 153 9.04 -6.63 14.80
CA LYS A 153 8.10 -6.69 15.92
C LYS A 153 7.46 -5.34 16.24
N PRO A 154 8.19 -4.22 16.42
CA PRO A 154 7.57 -2.94 16.69
C PRO A 154 6.84 -2.34 15.48
N LEU A 155 7.23 -2.69 14.26
CA LEU A 155 6.61 -2.19 13.04
C LEU A 155 5.36 -2.98 12.65
N PHE A 156 5.44 -4.31 12.60
CA PHE A 156 4.38 -5.17 12.09
C PHE A 156 3.56 -5.87 13.18
N GLY A 157 4.08 -5.98 14.42
CA GLY A 157 3.50 -6.83 15.46
C GLY A 157 2.03 -6.56 15.70
N ARG A 158 1.61 -5.31 15.86
CA ARG A 158 0.19 -4.98 16.08
C ARG A 158 -0.72 -5.42 14.94
N PHE A 159 -0.24 -5.36 13.69
CA PHE A 159 -0.98 -5.83 12.52
C PHE A 159 -1.04 -7.37 12.48
N ILE A 160 0.09 -8.02 12.71
CA ILE A 160 0.20 -9.49 12.69
C ILE A 160 -0.58 -10.11 13.86
N ASP A 161 -0.48 -9.52 15.06
CA ASP A 161 -1.14 -10.00 16.27
C ASP A 161 -2.65 -9.73 16.30
N ALA A 162 -3.13 -8.80 15.48
CA ALA A 162 -4.55 -8.54 15.36
C ALA A 162 -5.24 -9.76 14.74
N ALA A 163 -6.14 -10.39 15.50
CA ALA A 163 -6.84 -11.59 15.04
C ALA A 163 -7.56 -11.38 13.71
N GLU A 164 -8.05 -10.18 13.48
CA GLU A 164 -8.72 -9.78 12.25
C GLU A 164 -7.76 -9.71 11.06
N CYS A 165 -6.53 -9.27 11.29
CA CYS A 165 -5.51 -9.14 10.24
C CYS A 165 -4.77 -10.44 9.96
N SER A 166 -4.85 -11.43 10.86
CA SER A 166 -4.16 -12.74 10.70
C SER A 166 -4.51 -13.46 9.39
N LYS A 167 -5.68 -13.17 8.82
CA LYS A 167 -6.14 -13.76 7.55
C LYS A 167 -5.38 -13.24 6.33
N ILE A 168 -4.77 -12.06 6.39
CA ILE A 168 -4.21 -11.38 5.22
C ILE A 168 -2.71 -11.06 5.30
N TYR A 169 -2.04 -11.32 6.42
CA TYR A 169 -0.60 -11.02 6.51
C TYR A 169 0.28 -11.97 5.66
N SER A 170 -0.27 -13.07 5.19
CA SER A 170 0.41 -14.01 4.29
C SER A 170 -0.17 -13.92 2.88
N LEU A 171 0.70 -13.91 1.86
CA LEU A 171 0.29 -13.92 0.45
C LEU A 171 -0.66 -15.05 0.10
N ARG A 172 -0.52 -16.22 0.73
CA ARG A 172 -1.41 -17.37 0.53
C ARG A 172 -2.86 -17.09 0.90
N ASN A 173 -3.08 -16.13 1.78
CA ASN A 173 -4.41 -15.77 2.29
C ASN A 173 -5.04 -14.62 1.50
N LEU A 174 -4.28 -13.94 0.63
CA LEU A 174 -4.76 -12.81 -0.17
C LEU A 174 -5.54 -13.25 -1.42
N THR A 175 -5.70 -14.54 -1.65
CA THR A 175 -6.25 -15.08 -2.89
C THR A 175 -7.74 -14.82 -3.08
N GLY A 176 -8.12 -14.43 -4.28
CA GLY A 176 -9.46 -14.61 -4.84
C GLY A 176 -10.44 -13.45 -4.76
N LYS A 177 -10.13 -12.38 -4.01
CA LYS A 177 -11.03 -11.21 -3.89
C LYS A 177 -10.39 -9.88 -4.26
N LEU A 178 -9.08 -9.88 -4.56
CA LEU A 178 -8.39 -8.65 -4.94
C LEU A 178 -8.89 -8.14 -6.30
N PRO A 179 -9.00 -6.82 -6.47
CA PRO A 179 -9.24 -6.25 -7.79
C PRO A 179 -8.07 -6.55 -8.73
N PRO A 180 -8.19 -6.29 -10.03
CA PRO A 180 -7.09 -6.47 -10.97
C PRO A 180 -5.80 -5.80 -10.50
N LEU A 181 -4.69 -6.54 -10.57
CA LEU A 181 -3.37 -6.07 -10.21
C LEU A 181 -2.45 -6.02 -11.44
N PHE A 182 -1.68 -4.95 -11.55
CA PHE A 182 -0.50 -4.88 -12.41
C PHE A 182 0.74 -4.92 -11.51
N LEU A 183 1.59 -5.92 -11.72
CA LEU A 183 2.82 -6.10 -10.97
C LEU A 183 4.01 -5.86 -11.89
N THR A 184 5.01 -5.15 -11.40
CA THR A 184 6.26 -4.95 -12.11
C THR A 184 7.43 -4.94 -11.14
N THR A 185 8.55 -5.50 -11.59
CA THR A 185 9.82 -5.54 -10.87
C THR A 185 10.96 -5.55 -11.88
N SER A 186 12.20 -5.39 -11.43
CA SER A 186 13.41 -5.54 -12.23
C SER A 186 14.09 -6.87 -11.95
N SER A 187 14.79 -7.43 -12.93
CA SER A 187 15.66 -8.61 -12.76
C SER A 187 16.78 -8.40 -11.75
N ASP A 188 17.15 -7.16 -11.50
CA ASP A 188 18.24 -6.78 -10.57
C ASP A 188 17.71 -6.32 -9.20
N ASP A 189 16.39 -6.44 -8.99
CA ASP A 189 15.76 -6.05 -7.74
C ASP A 189 15.96 -7.13 -6.67
N PHE A 190 16.50 -6.76 -5.51
CA PHE A 190 16.77 -7.67 -4.40
C PHE A 190 15.50 -8.30 -3.79
N ILE A 191 14.32 -7.71 -4.04
CA ILE A 191 13.01 -8.25 -3.62
C ILE A 191 12.16 -8.73 -4.80
N GLN A 192 12.78 -8.99 -5.96
CA GLN A 192 12.08 -9.46 -7.16
C GLN A 192 11.19 -10.68 -6.90
N TYR A 193 11.67 -11.62 -6.08
CA TYR A 193 10.94 -12.84 -5.77
C TYR A 193 9.57 -12.60 -5.15
N GLU A 194 9.38 -11.53 -4.41
CA GLU A 194 8.10 -11.13 -3.81
C GLU A 194 7.02 -10.91 -4.88
N SER A 195 7.40 -10.23 -5.97
CA SER A 195 6.49 -10.00 -7.11
C SER A 195 6.18 -11.27 -7.89
N CYS A 196 7.04 -12.29 -7.81
CA CYS A 196 6.81 -13.59 -8.43
C CYS A 196 5.92 -14.52 -7.58
N LEU A 197 5.80 -14.25 -6.29
CA LEU A 197 4.97 -15.04 -5.36
C LEU A 197 3.51 -14.57 -5.32
N LEU A 198 3.25 -13.32 -5.69
CA LEU A 198 1.93 -12.71 -5.72
C LEU A 198 1.21 -12.99 -7.04
#